data_b3053564bb7bfac3904a3f2b869018cf
#
_entry.id   b3053564bb7bfac3904a3f2b869018cf
#
_cell.length_a   1.000
_cell.length_b   1.000
_cell.length_c   1.000
_cell.angle_alpha   90.00
_cell.angle_beta   90.00
_cell.angle_gamma   90.00
#
_symmetry.space_group_name_H-M   'P 1'
#
loop_
_entity.id
_entity.type
_entity.pdbx_description
1 polymer ?
#
loop_
_entity_poly.entity_id
_entity_poly.type
_entity_poly.pdbx_seq_one_letter_code
_entity_poly.pdbx_strand_id
1 'polypeptide(L)'
;MNRHLLIVALALPAAACAKKAAEEEKAQAVVSAQIAPVTLQHFVELVDAVGAVAARAGHYASLAAPSPTRVAKVYVSSGARVKAGDPLVEFEQPAFDAAAKGADASLAAAEKAAERTQRLADAGVLPRKEAEAAAADLGVARLNAVNAKRARELSTLRSPIDGVVTRMSAVLGASADPSQVMVEVADPSMLDAVLSLSPTDAARVKVRDQVALHAGAAASGAAIASGRVADISAAVDTANRGVATRVEIASGVGALRIGQTVFARVAIAEHDRAVVVPLEALVPTGEGFKVFVVDEKGIAESRTVTIGGRTDRGAWITDGLKAGENIVTQGAYGMDDGAKVETGGGRGPKTEDRNGKADAKEEKKDEKPAAASKKP
;
A
#
# COMPACT_ATOMS: atom_id res chain seq x y z
N MET A 1 19.72 95.40 -42.04
CA MET A 1 20.96 95.81 -41.31
C MET A 1 21.73 94.49 -41.08
N ASN A 2 22.84 94.37 -41.88
CA ASN A 2 24.13 93.72 -41.60
C ASN A 2 24.15 92.42 -40.78
N ARG A 3 24.87 91.31 -41.17
CA ARG A 3 26.23 91.27 -41.76
C ARG A 3 26.52 89.77 -42.21
N HIS A 4 27.16 89.66 -43.29
CA HIS A 4 27.80 88.49 -43.85
C HIS A 4 28.75 87.79 -42.86
N LEU A 5 28.81 86.43 -42.92
CA LEU A 5 30.12 85.75 -42.89
C LEU A 5 30.09 84.44 -43.66
N LEU A 6 30.86 84.39 -44.66
CA LEU A 6 31.25 83.30 -45.56
C LEU A 6 32.24 82.42 -44.79
N ILE A 7 32.08 81.15 -44.72
CA ILE A 7 33.16 80.19 -44.48
C ILE A 7 33.08 79.02 -45.46
N VAL A 8 34.18 78.87 -46.08
CA VAL A 8 34.53 77.98 -47.20
C VAL A 8 34.42 76.49 -46.87
N ALA A 9 33.93 75.74 -47.84
CA ALA A 9 33.89 74.31 -47.92
C ALA A 9 35.29 73.65 -47.94
N LEU A 10 35.45 72.56 -47.17
CA LEU A 10 36.53 71.59 -47.40
C LEU A 10 35.86 70.20 -47.51
N ALA A 11 35.75 69.70 -48.72
CA ALA A 11 35.30 68.36 -49.02
C ALA A 11 36.42 67.33 -48.77
N LEU A 12 36.19 66.36 -47.87
CA LEU A 12 36.95 65.11 -47.79
C LEU A 12 36.04 63.95 -48.19
N PRO A 13 36.45 63.06 -49.07
CA PRO A 13 35.71 61.87 -49.37
C PRO A 13 35.89 60.83 -48.28
N ALA A 14 34.87 60.55 -47.50
CA ALA A 14 34.86 59.38 -46.60
C ALA A 14 34.59 58.12 -47.40
N ALA A 15 35.61 57.30 -47.52
CA ALA A 15 35.50 55.96 -48.04
C ALA A 15 34.59 55.13 -47.12
N ALA A 16 33.44 54.73 -47.62
CA ALA A 16 32.50 53.83 -46.96
C ALA A 16 33.08 52.42 -46.98
N CYS A 17 33.70 51.99 -45.87
CA CYS A 17 33.88 50.56 -45.55
C CYS A 17 32.53 49.96 -45.18
N ALA A 18 31.86 49.35 -46.14
CA ALA A 18 30.75 48.43 -45.86
C ALA A 18 31.31 47.20 -45.12
N LYS A 19 31.24 47.24 -43.81
CA LYS A 19 31.50 46.06 -42.95
C LYS A 19 30.30 45.14 -43.13
N LYS A 20 30.47 44.13 -44.01
CA LYS A 20 29.57 42.97 -44.13
C LYS A 20 29.49 42.37 -42.75
N ALA A 21 28.32 42.48 -42.12
CA ALA A 21 28.02 41.76 -40.90
C ALA A 21 28.19 40.27 -41.25
N ALA A 22 29.26 39.68 -40.77
CA ALA A 22 29.39 38.24 -40.72
C ALA A 22 28.30 37.77 -39.76
N GLU A 23 27.31 37.07 -40.30
CA GLU A 23 26.41 36.23 -39.56
C GLU A 23 27.29 35.31 -38.76
N GLU A 24 27.35 35.53 -37.42
CA GLU A 24 28.00 34.60 -36.50
C GLU A 24 27.24 33.28 -36.62
N GLU A 25 27.77 32.35 -37.41
CA GLU A 25 27.38 30.94 -37.39
C GLU A 25 27.68 30.50 -35.96
N LYS A 26 26.60 30.45 -35.11
CA LYS A 26 26.68 29.89 -33.77
C LYS A 26 27.33 28.53 -33.90
N ALA A 27 28.56 28.39 -33.42
CA ALA A 27 29.21 27.11 -33.33
C ALA A 27 28.27 26.12 -32.71
N GLN A 28 27.77 25.19 -33.50
CA GLN A 28 26.86 24.15 -33.02
C GLN A 28 27.64 23.33 -31.99
N ALA A 29 27.12 23.32 -30.74
CA ALA A 29 27.69 22.49 -29.70
C ALA A 29 27.59 21.03 -30.14
N VAL A 30 28.71 20.35 -30.25
CA VAL A 30 28.77 18.92 -30.55
C VAL A 30 28.67 18.18 -29.21
N VAL A 31 27.61 17.43 -29.02
CA VAL A 31 27.36 16.66 -27.80
C VAL A 31 27.43 15.18 -28.13
N SER A 32 28.24 14.44 -27.35
CA SER A 32 28.26 12.97 -27.44
C SER A 32 27.05 12.41 -26.65
N ALA A 33 26.13 11.75 -27.35
CA ALA A 33 24.92 11.20 -26.74
C ALA A 33 24.58 9.85 -27.39
N GLN A 34 23.77 9.06 -26.67
CA GLN A 34 23.18 7.83 -27.20
C GLN A 34 21.82 8.14 -27.82
N ILE A 35 21.62 7.57 -29.00
CA ILE A 35 20.37 7.72 -29.76
C ILE A 35 19.72 6.34 -29.86
N ALA A 36 18.39 6.28 -29.70
CA ALA A 36 17.60 5.09 -30.00
C ALA A 36 16.30 5.45 -30.69
N PRO A 37 15.80 4.57 -31.58
CA PRO A 37 14.49 4.78 -32.19
C PRO A 37 13.37 4.56 -31.17
N VAL A 38 12.36 5.38 -31.24
CA VAL A 38 11.12 5.25 -30.47
C VAL A 38 10.35 4.04 -30.99
N THR A 39 10.10 3.09 -30.12
CA THR A 39 9.37 1.87 -30.47
C THR A 39 8.00 1.82 -29.80
N LEU A 40 7.07 1.16 -30.49
CA LEU A 40 5.78 0.80 -29.88
C LEU A 40 5.98 -0.42 -29.00
N GLN A 41 5.60 -0.32 -27.74
CA GLN A 41 5.72 -1.38 -26.77
C GLN A 41 4.42 -1.57 -26.01
N HIS A 42 4.25 -2.75 -25.42
CA HIS A 42 3.21 -2.97 -24.44
C HIS A 42 3.54 -2.20 -23.16
N PHE A 43 2.63 -1.36 -22.73
CA PHE A 43 2.77 -0.55 -21.52
C PHE A 43 1.58 -0.78 -20.59
N VAL A 44 1.88 -1.11 -19.34
CA VAL A 44 0.87 -1.25 -18.29
C VAL A 44 0.96 -0.03 -17.39
N GLU A 45 -0.14 0.67 -17.28
CA GLU A 45 -0.24 1.79 -16.35
C GLU A 45 -0.45 1.25 -14.93
N LEU A 46 0.41 1.64 -14.01
CA LEU A 46 0.46 1.14 -12.66
C LEU A 46 0.13 2.24 -11.65
N VAL A 47 -0.63 1.89 -10.63
CA VAL A 47 -0.85 2.70 -9.44
C VAL A 47 -0.19 1.99 -8.26
N ASP A 48 0.69 2.71 -7.58
CA ASP A 48 1.34 2.22 -6.37
C ASP A 48 0.46 2.47 -5.14
N ALA A 49 0.38 1.48 -4.27
CA ALA A 49 -0.39 1.56 -3.03
C ALA A 49 0.35 0.85 -1.89
N VAL A 50 0.01 1.25 -0.68
CA VAL A 50 0.49 0.60 0.55
C VAL A 50 -0.70 0.10 1.33
N GLY A 51 -0.55 -1.04 1.97
CA GLY A 51 -1.61 -1.61 2.79
C GLY A 51 -1.12 -2.69 3.72
N ALA A 52 -2.06 -3.39 4.32
CA ALA A 52 -1.80 -4.50 5.22
C ALA A 52 -2.58 -5.74 4.83
N VAL A 53 -1.99 -6.89 5.07
CA VAL A 53 -2.65 -8.18 4.90
C VAL A 53 -3.61 -8.42 6.06
N ALA A 54 -4.85 -8.77 5.75
CA ALA A 54 -5.88 -9.13 6.70
C ALA A 54 -6.48 -10.49 6.36
N ALA A 55 -7.10 -11.15 7.33
CA ALA A 55 -7.91 -12.32 7.03
C ALA A 55 -9.16 -11.91 6.26
N ARG A 56 -9.57 -12.73 5.31
CA ARG A 56 -10.79 -12.52 4.51
C ARG A 56 -12.03 -12.50 5.40
N ALA A 57 -13.01 -11.70 5.05
CA ALA A 57 -14.29 -11.65 5.74
C ALA A 57 -14.92 -13.06 5.81
N GLY A 58 -15.39 -13.45 7.01
CA GLY A 58 -15.88 -14.80 7.29
C GLY A 58 -14.81 -15.83 7.67
N HIS A 59 -13.54 -15.52 7.49
CA HIS A 59 -12.37 -16.35 7.86
C HIS A 59 -11.56 -15.75 9.03
N TYR A 60 -12.23 -14.94 9.83
CA TYR A 60 -11.67 -14.32 11.04
C TYR A 60 -12.73 -14.31 12.14
N ALA A 61 -12.32 -14.64 13.35
CA ALA A 61 -13.16 -14.62 14.52
C ALA A 61 -12.46 -13.93 15.67
N SER A 62 -13.18 -13.01 16.31
CA SER A 62 -12.77 -12.29 17.52
C SER A 62 -13.68 -12.70 18.66
N LEU A 63 -13.12 -13.24 19.72
CA LEU A 63 -13.83 -13.87 20.81
C LEU A 63 -13.58 -13.13 22.13
N ALA A 64 -14.64 -12.84 22.87
CA ALA A 64 -14.63 -12.18 24.17
C ALA A 64 -15.40 -13.02 25.22
N ALA A 65 -15.24 -12.68 26.49
CA ALA A 65 -16.00 -13.32 27.57
C ALA A 65 -17.51 -12.99 27.44
N PRO A 66 -18.42 -13.92 27.81
CA PRO A 66 -19.86 -13.67 27.73
C PRO A 66 -20.40 -12.70 28.80
N SER A 67 -19.68 -12.59 29.90
CA SER A 67 -19.97 -11.68 31.03
C SER A 67 -18.68 -11.45 31.83
N PRO A 68 -18.61 -10.46 32.75
CA PRO A 68 -17.48 -10.31 33.65
C PRO A 68 -17.26 -11.60 34.45
N THR A 69 -16.04 -12.14 34.35
CA THR A 69 -15.67 -13.44 34.94
C THR A 69 -14.16 -13.54 35.12
N ARG A 70 -13.64 -14.73 35.48
CA ARG A 70 -12.21 -15.02 35.53
C ARG A 70 -11.84 -16.19 34.63
N VAL A 71 -10.65 -16.15 34.10
CA VAL A 71 -10.07 -17.22 33.29
C VAL A 71 -9.66 -18.38 34.22
N ALA A 72 -10.35 -19.52 34.06
CA ALA A 72 -10.05 -20.74 34.82
C ALA A 72 -9.01 -21.59 34.11
N LYS A 73 -8.99 -21.61 32.77
CA LYS A 73 -8.04 -22.41 32.00
C LYS A 73 -7.81 -21.83 30.60
N VAL A 74 -6.57 -21.94 30.11
CA VAL A 74 -6.21 -21.61 28.74
C VAL A 74 -5.71 -22.88 28.08
N TYR A 75 -6.32 -23.26 26.95
CA TYR A 75 -6.05 -24.53 26.26
C TYR A 75 -5.03 -24.37 25.13
N VAL A 76 -4.90 -23.19 24.58
CA VAL A 76 -4.10 -22.91 23.38
C VAL A 76 -3.25 -21.66 23.57
N SER A 77 -2.19 -21.55 22.78
CA SER A 77 -1.33 -20.36 22.74
C SER A 77 -1.43 -19.66 21.40
N SER A 78 -0.91 -18.43 21.33
CA SER A 78 -0.76 -17.72 20.06
C SER A 78 0.10 -18.54 19.09
N GLY A 79 -0.33 -18.64 17.83
CA GLY A 79 0.29 -19.48 16.80
C GLY A 79 -0.23 -20.93 16.75
N ALA A 80 -1.04 -21.39 17.71
CA ALA A 80 -1.61 -22.75 17.70
C ALA A 80 -2.65 -22.90 16.57
N ARG A 81 -2.64 -24.06 15.92
CA ARG A 81 -3.70 -24.45 14.98
C ARG A 81 -4.88 -25.01 15.74
N VAL A 82 -6.08 -24.60 15.36
CA VAL A 82 -7.34 -24.99 15.96
C VAL A 82 -8.38 -25.34 14.90
N LYS A 83 -9.30 -26.21 15.25
CA LYS A 83 -10.47 -26.54 14.42
C LYS A 83 -11.73 -25.90 15.00
N ALA A 84 -12.73 -25.76 14.18
CA ALA A 84 -14.05 -25.34 14.65
C ALA A 84 -14.56 -26.28 15.76
N GLY A 85 -14.98 -25.68 16.89
CA GLY A 85 -15.39 -26.40 18.10
C GLY A 85 -14.31 -26.64 19.12
N ASP A 86 -13.01 -26.49 18.81
CA ASP A 86 -11.93 -26.69 19.77
C ASP A 86 -12.03 -25.68 20.92
N PRO A 87 -11.82 -26.12 22.20
CA PRO A 87 -11.82 -25.23 23.35
C PRO A 87 -10.56 -24.35 23.34
N LEU A 88 -10.73 -23.07 23.54
CA LEU A 88 -9.65 -22.07 23.56
C LEU A 88 -9.38 -21.57 24.98
N VAL A 89 -10.44 -21.11 25.65
CA VAL A 89 -10.40 -20.56 27.02
C VAL A 89 -11.60 -21.05 27.78
N GLU A 90 -11.41 -21.42 29.03
CA GLU A 90 -12.47 -21.77 29.97
C GLU A 90 -12.53 -20.73 31.08
N PHE A 91 -13.71 -20.28 31.41
CA PHE A 91 -13.98 -19.35 32.50
C PHE A 91 -14.46 -20.09 33.75
N GLU A 92 -14.47 -19.42 34.89
CA GLU A 92 -14.99 -19.98 36.13
C GLU A 92 -16.47 -20.39 35.95
N GLN A 93 -16.71 -21.71 35.85
CA GLN A 93 -18.02 -22.28 35.57
C GLN A 93 -19.04 -22.17 36.74
N PRO A 94 -18.64 -22.23 38.03
CA PRO A 94 -19.62 -22.26 39.14
C PRO A 94 -20.62 -21.10 39.13
N ALA A 95 -20.16 -19.91 38.74
CA ALA A 95 -21.06 -18.74 38.68
C ALA A 95 -22.10 -18.85 37.55
N PHE A 96 -21.72 -19.36 36.38
CA PHE A 96 -22.61 -19.59 35.25
C PHE A 96 -23.60 -20.73 35.54
N ASP A 97 -23.17 -21.80 36.21
CA ASP A 97 -24.00 -22.91 36.64
C ASP A 97 -25.05 -22.47 37.66
N ALA A 98 -24.66 -21.65 38.64
CA ALA A 98 -25.56 -21.11 39.62
C ALA A 98 -26.62 -20.18 39.01
N ALA A 99 -26.20 -19.30 38.10
CA ALA A 99 -27.08 -18.40 37.35
C ALA A 99 -28.11 -19.19 36.49
N ALA A 100 -27.64 -20.20 35.77
CA ALA A 100 -28.52 -21.04 34.93
C ALA A 100 -29.54 -21.82 35.78
N LYS A 101 -29.13 -22.44 36.89
CA LYS A 101 -30.01 -23.14 37.81
C LYS A 101 -31.05 -22.20 38.46
N GLY A 102 -30.61 -20.99 38.85
CA GLY A 102 -31.51 -19.98 39.42
C GLY A 102 -32.56 -19.49 38.41
N ALA A 103 -32.14 -19.25 37.15
CA ALA A 103 -33.06 -18.86 36.08
C ALA A 103 -34.05 -19.98 35.72
N ASP A 104 -33.60 -21.24 35.67
CA ASP A 104 -34.49 -22.39 35.44
C ASP A 104 -35.50 -22.57 36.59
N ALA A 105 -35.11 -22.37 37.84
CA ALA A 105 -36.02 -22.40 38.98
C ALA A 105 -37.07 -21.28 38.91
N SER A 106 -36.67 -20.06 38.54
CA SER A 106 -37.56 -18.93 38.34
C SER A 106 -38.53 -19.17 37.19
N LEU A 107 -38.08 -19.75 36.10
CA LEU A 107 -38.93 -20.15 34.96
C LEU A 107 -39.98 -21.16 35.38
N ALA A 108 -39.61 -22.22 36.09
CA ALA A 108 -40.52 -23.25 36.57
C ALA A 108 -41.57 -22.68 37.54
N ALA A 109 -41.20 -21.71 38.38
CA ALA A 109 -42.15 -21.02 39.28
C ALA A 109 -43.12 -20.14 38.49
N ALA A 110 -42.64 -19.37 37.49
CA ALA A 110 -43.46 -18.53 36.64
C ALA A 110 -44.43 -19.35 35.76
N GLU A 111 -44.02 -20.51 35.25
CA GLU A 111 -44.89 -21.44 34.49
C GLU A 111 -46.04 -21.92 35.34
N LYS A 112 -45.78 -22.38 36.57
CA LYS A 112 -46.82 -22.81 37.50
C LYS A 112 -47.75 -21.66 37.90
N ALA A 113 -47.25 -20.43 38.08
CA ALA A 113 -48.03 -19.27 38.41
C ALA A 113 -48.96 -18.89 37.24
N ALA A 114 -48.41 -18.80 36.01
CA ALA A 114 -49.19 -18.48 34.82
C ALA A 114 -50.29 -19.51 34.56
N GLU A 115 -49.97 -20.81 34.66
CA GLU A 115 -50.97 -21.88 34.50
C GLU A 115 -52.11 -21.81 35.57
N ARG A 116 -51.77 -21.51 36.81
CA ARG A 116 -52.76 -21.36 37.89
C ARG A 116 -53.61 -20.14 37.66
N THR A 117 -53.05 -18.96 37.39
CA THR A 117 -53.81 -17.72 37.18
C THR A 117 -54.68 -17.81 35.93
N GLN A 118 -54.20 -18.45 34.87
CA GLN A 118 -55.02 -18.71 33.68
C GLN A 118 -56.23 -19.58 33.95
N ARG A 119 -56.05 -20.69 34.68
CA ARG A 119 -57.19 -21.57 35.09
C ARG A 119 -58.21 -20.84 35.94
N LEU A 120 -57.77 -19.98 36.88
CA LEU A 120 -58.66 -19.19 37.72
C LEU A 120 -59.41 -18.08 36.96
N ALA A 121 -58.72 -17.47 35.95
CA ALA A 121 -59.37 -16.49 35.09
C ALA A 121 -60.39 -17.13 34.14
N ASP A 122 -60.09 -18.32 33.61
CA ASP A 122 -60.99 -19.09 32.76
C ASP A 122 -62.23 -19.55 33.56
N ALA A 123 -62.09 -19.83 34.87
CA ALA A 123 -63.19 -20.14 35.83
C ALA A 123 -63.95 -18.89 36.30
N GLY A 124 -63.61 -17.69 35.89
CA GLY A 124 -64.20 -16.42 36.29
C GLY A 124 -63.89 -15.98 37.73
N VAL A 125 -62.88 -16.61 38.38
CA VAL A 125 -62.45 -16.32 39.76
C VAL A 125 -61.50 -15.14 39.84
N LEU A 126 -60.71 -14.94 38.82
CA LEU A 126 -59.71 -13.85 38.71
C LEU A 126 -59.98 -12.97 37.49
N PRO A 127 -59.61 -11.67 37.55
CA PRO A 127 -59.65 -10.79 36.38
C PRO A 127 -58.64 -11.26 35.29
N ARG A 128 -59.03 -11.19 34.03
CA ARG A 128 -58.11 -11.53 32.88
C ARG A 128 -56.81 -10.79 32.91
N LYS A 129 -56.78 -9.54 33.38
CA LYS A 129 -55.62 -8.74 33.55
C LYS A 129 -54.50 -9.41 34.39
N GLU A 130 -54.90 -10.18 35.42
CA GLU A 130 -53.97 -10.91 36.29
C GLU A 130 -53.35 -12.11 35.56
N ALA A 131 -54.10 -12.80 34.70
CA ALA A 131 -53.56 -13.86 33.85
C ALA A 131 -52.61 -13.30 32.77
N GLU A 132 -52.95 -12.15 32.19
CA GLU A 132 -52.08 -11.45 31.25
C GLU A 132 -50.75 -11.00 31.89
N ALA A 133 -50.83 -10.48 33.15
CA ALA A 133 -49.62 -10.10 33.89
C ALA A 133 -48.75 -11.33 34.19
N ALA A 134 -49.34 -12.44 34.66
CA ALA A 134 -48.57 -13.68 34.89
C ALA A 134 -48.00 -14.28 33.61
N ALA A 135 -48.67 -14.14 32.48
CA ALA A 135 -48.13 -14.53 31.17
C ALA A 135 -46.94 -13.64 30.74
N ALA A 136 -46.99 -12.34 31.01
CA ALA A 136 -45.87 -11.44 30.76
C ALA A 136 -44.65 -11.79 31.64
N ASP A 137 -44.89 -12.07 32.95
CA ASP A 137 -43.81 -12.51 33.86
C ASP A 137 -43.18 -13.83 33.41
N LEU A 138 -43.98 -14.77 32.90
CA LEU A 138 -43.48 -16.01 32.30
C LEU A 138 -42.59 -15.71 31.06
N GLY A 139 -42.98 -14.75 30.24
CA GLY A 139 -42.19 -14.32 29.10
C GLY A 139 -40.81 -13.82 29.52
N VAL A 140 -40.77 -12.99 30.57
CA VAL A 140 -39.49 -12.47 31.12
C VAL A 140 -38.64 -13.61 31.71
N ALA A 141 -39.25 -14.53 32.47
CA ALA A 141 -38.54 -15.67 33.06
C ALA A 141 -37.95 -16.59 31.98
N ARG A 142 -38.66 -16.80 30.85
CA ARG A 142 -38.16 -17.57 29.71
C ARG A 142 -36.94 -16.92 29.08
N LEU A 143 -36.98 -15.61 28.82
CA LEU A 143 -35.86 -14.87 28.30
C LEU A 143 -34.61 -14.96 29.18
N ASN A 144 -34.81 -14.82 30.50
CA ASN A 144 -33.72 -14.93 31.48
C ASN A 144 -33.12 -16.34 31.51
N ALA A 145 -33.93 -17.40 31.45
CA ALA A 145 -33.44 -18.77 31.39
C ALA A 145 -32.61 -19.06 30.09
N VAL A 146 -33.11 -18.59 28.94
CA VAL A 146 -32.39 -18.71 27.67
C VAL A 146 -31.06 -17.99 27.74
N ASN A 147 -31.01 -16.77 28.25
CA ASN A 147 -29.78 -15.98 28.35
C ASN A 147 -28.80 -16.62 29.33
N ALA A 148 -29.22 -17.12 30.47
CA ALA A 148 -28.37 -17.79 31.46
C ALA A 148 -27.76 -19.12 30.90
N LYS A 149 -28.59 -19.92 30.17
CA LYS A 149 -28.09 -21.12 29.47
C LYS A 149 -27.04 -20.78 28.43
N ARG A 150 -27.33 -19.77 27.61
CA ARG A 150 -26.35 -19.32 26.62
C ARG A 150 -25.03 -18.84 27.25
N ALA A 151 -25.09 -18.07 28.33
CA ALA A 151 -23.92 -17.64 29.06
C ALA A 151 -23.11 -18.83 29.62
N ARG A 152 -23.81 -19.87 30.11
CA ARG A 152 -23.18 -21.11 30.56
C ARG A 152 -22.49 -21.85 29.41
N GLU A 153 -23.13 -21.99 28.26
CA GLU A 153 -22.50 -22.60 27.06
C GLU A 153 -21.27 -21.83 26.62
N LEU A 154 -21.30 -20.50 26.67
CA LEU A 154 -20.20 -19.63 26.32
C LEU A 154 -19.12 -19.52 27.44
N SER A 155 -19.31 -20.15 28.62
CA SER A 155 -18.28 -20.21 29.66
C SER A 155 -17.02 -20.94 29.20
N THR A 156 -17.10 -21.69 28.10
CA THR A 156 -15.93 -22.20 27.38
C THR A 156 -15.95 -21.58 25.99
N LEU A 157 -15.02 -20.67 25.72
CA LEU A 157 -14.79 -20.14 24.39
C LEU A 157 -14.27 -21.22 23.46
N ARG A 158 -14.97 -21.44 22.38
CA ARG A 158 -14.59 -22.40 21.32
C ARG A 158 -14.32 -21.66 20.02
N SER A 159 -13.43 -22.20 19.21
CA SER A 159 -13.20 -21.66 17.87
C SER A 159 -14.44 -21.85 16.99
N PRO A 160 -14.97 -20.82 16.34
CA PRO A 160 -16.06 -20.97 15.38
C PRO A 160 -15.60 -21.41 13.99
N ILE A 161 -14.28 -21.34 13.72
CA ILE A 161 -13.67 -21.61 12.40
C ILE A 161 -12.42 -22.47 12.56
N ASP A 162 -12.02 -23.13 11.50
CA ASP A 162 -10.69 -23.73 11.37
C ASP A 162 -9.66 -22.60 11.13
N GLY A 163 -8.50 -22.68 11.79
CA GLY A 163 -7.50 -21.62 11.59
C GLY A 163 -6.33 -21.68 12.56
N VAL A 164 -5.72 -20.52 12.75
CA VAL A 164 -4.60 -20.29 13.64
C VAL A 164 -4.96 -19.17 14.62
N VAL A 165 -4.61 -19.36 15.89
CA VAL A 165 -4.76 -18.31 16.91
C VAL A 165 -3.76 -17.19 16.61
N THR A 166 -4.24 -16.04 16.14
CA THR A 166 -3.40 -14.89 15.80
C THR A 166 -3.08 -14.05 17.02
N ARG A 167 -4.01 -14.01 17.99
CA ARG A 167 -3.85 -13.27 19.24
C ARG A 167 -4.43 -14.03 20.41
N MET A 168 -3.71 -14.04 21.53
CA MET A 168 -4.15 -14.60 22.80
C MET A 168 -3.86 -13.59 23.90
N SER A 169 -4.91 -13.03 24.49
CA SER A 169 -4.80 -12.07 25.61
C SER A 169 -5.29 -12.67 26.93
N ALA A 170 -5.83 -13.91 26.89
CA ALA A 170 -6.28 -14.60 28.09
C ALA A 170 -5.10 -15.06 28.94
N VAL A 171 -5.09 -14.69 30.22
CA VAL A 171 -4.11 -15.11 31.21
C VAL A 171 -4.85 -15.84 32.33
N LEU A 172 -4.31 -16.99 32.77
CA LEU A 172 -4.88 -17.81 33.85
C LEU A 172 -5.10 -16.95 35.11
N GLY A 173 -6.30 -17.00 35.68
CA GLY A 173 -6.67 -16.26 36.89
C GLY A 173 -6.99 -14.77 36.65
N ALA A 174 -6.73 -14.23 35.49
CA ALA A 174 -7.05 -12.85 35.18
C ALA A 174 -8.57 -12.61 35.04
N SER A 175 -9.00 -11.39 35.32
CA SER A 175 -10.36 -10.95 35.05
C SER A 175 -10.59 -10.83 33.53
N ALA A 176 -11.74 -11.29 33.08
CA ALA A 176 -12.19 -11.23 31.71
C ALA A 176 -13.43 -10.33 31.61
N ASP A 177 -13.42 -9.41 30.67
CA ASP A 177 -14.50 -8.46 30.41
C ASP A 177 -15.07 -8.66 29.00
N PRO A 178 -16.40 -8.59 28.80
CA PRO A 178 -17.02 -8.73 27.50
C PRO A 178 -16.57 -7.69 26.45
N SER A 179 -16.08 -6.53 26.88
CA SER A 179 -15.57 -5.48 26.01
C SER A 179 -14.15 -5.76 25.46
N GLN A 180 -13.46 -6.75 26.05
CA GLN A 180 -12.08 -7.08 25.68
C GLN A 180 -12.01 -8.34 24.82
N VAL A 181 -11.37 -8.22 23.66
CA VAL A 181 -11.07 -9.38 22.83
C VAL A 181 -9.99 -10.21 23.50
N MET A 182 -10.32 -11.47 23.79
CA MET A 182 -9.41 -12.40 24.45
C MET A 182 -8.66 -13.32 23.49
N VAL A 183 -9.34 -13.75 22.44
CA VAL A 183 -8.79 -14.66 21.44
C VAL A 183 -9.18 -14.21 20.04
N GLU A 184 -8.22 -14.20 19.14
CA GLU A 184 -8.45 -14.00 17.70
C GLU A 184 -8.00 -15.24 16.96
N VAL A 185 -8.86 -15.75 16.10
CA VAL A 185 -8.59 -16.91 15.22
C VAL A 185 -8.79 -16.48 13.79
N ALA A 186 -7.86 -16.83 12.92
CA ALA A 186 -7.96 -16.54 11.51
C ALA A 186 -7.49 -17.73 10.66
N ASP A 187 -8.11 -17.89 9.49
CA ASP A 187 -7.67 -18.85 8.48
C ASP A 187 -6.55 -18.22 7.63
N PRO A 188 -5.31 -18.72 7.75
CA PRO A 188 -4.17 -18.16 6.99
C PRO A 188 -4.21 -18.53 5.50
N SER A 189 -5.12 -19.36 5.05
CA SER A 189 -5.26 -19.74 3.64
C SER A 189 -6.13 -18.76 2.85
N MET A 190 -6.94 -17.95 3.55
CA MET A 190 -7.88 -17.00 2.97
C MET A 190 -7.56 -15.58 3.42
N LEU A 191 -6.64 -14.95 2.69
CA LEU A 191 -6.15 -13.61 3.00
C LEU A 191 -6.60 -12.60 1.94
N ASP A 192 -6.83 -11.38 2.39
CA ASP A 192 -7.03 -10.20 1.56
C ASP A 192 -5.95 -9.16 1.92
N ALA A 193 -5.62 -8.29 0.98
CA ALA A 193 -4.84 -7.10 1.27
C ALA A 193 -5.76 -5.88 1.28
N VAL A 194 -5.71 -5.10 2.34
CA VAL A 194 -6.44 -3.83 2.44
C VAL A 194 -5.44 -2.72 2.13
N LEU A 195 -5.59 -2.15 0.94
CA LEU A 195 -4.74 -1.08 0.42
C LEU A 195 -5.35 0.28 0.70
N SER A 196 -4.51 1.28 0.92
CA SER A 196 -4.90 2.67 1.00
C SER A 196 -4.46 3.39 -0.26
N LEU A 197 -5.41 3.83 -1.06
CA LEU A 197 -5.18 4.59 -2.30
C LEU A 197 -5.51 6.07 -2.09
N SER A 198 -4.84 6.96 -2.80
CA SER A 198 -5.29 8.35 -2.87
C SER A 198 -6.68 8.42 -3.53
N PRO A 199 -7.53 9.39 -3.19
CA PRO A 199 -8.84 9.53 -3.85
C PRO A 199 -8.73 9.68 -5.38
N THR A 200 -7.68 10.32 -5.87
CA THR A 200 -7.41 10.49 -7.30
C THR A 200 -7.10 9.16 -7.98
N ASP A 201 -6.26 8.32 -7.34
CA ASP A 201 -5.89 7.02 -7.86
C ASP A 201 -7.05 6.02 -7.74
N ALA A 202 -7.79 6.05 -6.62
CA ALA A 202 -8.96 5.20 -6.42
C ALA A 202 -10.05 5.43 -7.49
N ALA A 203 -10.20 6.65 -8.00
CA ALA A 203 -11.14 6.96 -9.09
C ALA A 203 -10.76 6.28 -10.43
N ARG A 204 -9.51 5.87 -10.58
CA ARG A 204 -8.97 5.22 -11.80
C ARG A 204 -8.95 3.70 -11.70
N VAL A 205 -8.89 3.17 -10.48
CA VAL A 205 -8.90 1.72 -10.18
C VAL A 205 -10.30 1.16 -10.34
N LYS A 206 -10.39 -0.05 -10.87
CA LYS A 206 -11.66 -0.77 -11.07
C LYS A 206 -11.64 -2.11 -10.36
N VAL A 207 -12.83 -2.59 -10.02
CA VAL A 207 -13.01 -3.96 -9.53
C VAL A 207 -12.51 -4.95 -10.58
N ARG A 208 -11.75 -5.97 -10.15
CA ARG A 208 -11.04 -7.00 -10.94
C ARG A 208 -9.71 -6.55 -11.55
N ASP A 209 -9.25 -5.32 -11.37
CA ASP A 209 -7.90 -4.93 -11.75
C ASP A 209 -6.88 -5.87 -11.08
N GLN A 210 -5.83 -6.20 -11.82
CA GLN A 210 -4.78 -7.08 -11.33
C GLN A 210 -3.87 -6.32 -10.38
N VAL A 211 -3.47 -7.01 -9.31
CA VAL A 211 -2.60 -6.43 -8.27
C VAL A 211 -1.43 -7.36 -8.02
N ALA A 212 -0.24 -6.81 -8.12
CA ALA A 212 0.99 -7.45 -7.69
C ALA A 212 1.37 -6.93 -6.30
N LEU A 213 1.63 -7.84 -5.35
CA LEU A 213 2.01 -7.53 -3.99
C LEU A 213 3.50 -7.79 -3.78
N HIS A 214 4.19 -6.84 -3.17
CA HIS A 214 5.62 -6.86 -2.91
C HIS A 214 5.91 -6.75 -1.42
N ALA A 215 6.94 -7.43 -0.94
CA ALA A 215 7.47 -7.25 0.40
C ALA A 215 8.59 -6.20 0.37
N GLY A 216 8.66 -5.37 1.43
CA GLY A 216 9.74 -4.40 1.58
C GLY A 216 9.25 -2.95 1.53
N ALA A 217 10.21 -2.01 1.58
CA ALA A 217 9.93 -0.58 1.69
C ALA A 217 9.54 0.10 0.35
N ALA A 218 9.59 -0.63 -0.74
CA ALA A 218 9.20 -0.14 -2.06
C ALA A 218 8.64 -1.30 -2.89
N ALA A 219 7.78 -0.99 -3.86
CA ALA A 219 7.25 -1.97 -4.82
C ALA A 219 8.32 -2.45 -5.83
N SER A 220 9.60 -2.33 -5.48
CA SER A 220 10.74 -2.79 -6.26
C SER A 220 11.05 -4.26 -5.92
N GLY A 221 11.25 -5.07 -6.94
CA GLY A 221 11.55 -6.49 -6.79
C GLY A 221 10.47 -7.41 -7.31
N ALA A 222 10.66 -8.72 -7.16
CA ALA A 222 9.68 -9.70 -7.57
C ALA A 222 8.42 -9.63 -6.70
N ALA A 223 7.25 -9.79 -7.32
CA ALA A 223 6.00 -9.92 -6.60
C ALA A 223 6.02 -11.21 -5.76
N ILE A 224 5.67 -11.09 -4.48
CA ILE A 224 5.55 -12.24 -3.55
C ILE A 224 4.18 -12.88 -3.60
N ALA A 225 3.18 -12.12 -4.02
CA ALA A 225 1.81 -12.56 -4.16
C ALA A 225 1.11 -11.77 -5.26
N SER A 226 0.01 -12.30 -5.77
CA SER A 226 -0.86 -11.58 -6.70
C SER A 226 -2.32 -11.78 -6.33
N GLY A 227 -3.14 -10.83 -6.74
CA GLY A 227 -4.56 -10.82 -6.47
C GLY A 227 -5.33 -9.94 -7.43
N ARG A 228 -6.58 -9.66 -7.08
CA ARG A 228 -7.46 -8.77 -7.84
C ARG A 228 -8.22 -7.86 -6.88
N VAL A 229 -8.49 -6.65 -7.35
CA VAL A 229 -9.36 -5.72 -6.64
C VAL A 229 -10.75 -6.34 -6.51
N ALA A 230 -11.15 -6.58 -5.26
CA ALA A 230 -12.46 -7.14 -4.94
C ALA A 230 -13.49 -6.05 -4.66
N ASP A 231 -13.07 -4.98 -4.00
CA ASP A 231 -13.95 -3.91 -3.57
C ASP A 231 -13.17 -2.61 -3.35
N ILE A 232 -13.83 -1.47 -3.60
CA ILE A 232 -13.30 -0.13 -3.42
C ILE A 232 -14.28 0.63 -2.52
N SER A 233 -13.82 1.14 -1.39
CA SER A 233 -14.65 1.89 -0.46
C SER A 233 -15.22 3.15 -1.11
N ALA A 234 -16.50 3.40 -0.88
CA ALA A 234 -17.14 4.66 -1.28
C ALA A 234 -16.76 5.84 -0.35
N ALA A 235 -16.11 5.58 0.78
CA ALA A 235 -15.74 6.59 1.76
C ALA A 235 -14.21 6.74 1.84
N VAL A 236 -13.78 7.97 2.08
CA VAL A 236 -12.39 8.28 2.40
C VAL A 236 -12.19 8.12 3.91
N ASP A 237 -11.21 7.34 4.31
CA ASP A 237 -10.81 7.22 5.70
C ASP A 237 -10.18 8.53 6.18
N THR A 238 -10.74 9.11 7.22
CA THR A 238 -10.31 10.40 7.77
C THR A 238 -8.95 10.35 8.46
N ALA A 239 -8.51 9.17 8.93
CA ALA A 239 -7.25 9.00 9.63
C ALA A 239 -6.04 9.03 8.68
N ASN A 240 -6.14 8.35 7.54
CA ASN A 240 -5.06 8.25 6.55
C ASN A 240 -5.35 9.00 5.24
N ARG A 241 -6.54 9.61 5.11
CA ARG A 241 -7.03 10.33 3.92
C ARG A 241 -7.03 9.48 2.66
N GLY A 242 -7.06 8.17 2.82
CA GLY A 242 -7.05 7.19 1.74
C GLY A 242 -8.42 6.55 1.51
N VAL A 243 -8.59 5.99 0.34
CA VAL A 243 -9.72 5.12 -0.01
C VAL A 243 -9.27 3.68 0.22
N ALA A 244 -9.95 2.99 1.14
CA ALA A 244 -9.67 1.59 1.41
C ALA A 244 -10.09 0.75 0.20
N THR A 245 -9.13 0.00 -0.35
CA THR A 245 -9.34 -0.89 -1.48
C THR A 245 -8.96 -2.30 -1.08
N ARG A 246 -9.92 -3.21 -1.15
CA ARG A 246 -9.72 -4.60 -0.79
C ARG A 246 -9.32 -5.41 -2.00
N VAL A 247 -8.23 -6.14 -1.85
CA VAL A 247 -7.65 -7.02 -2.87
C VAL A 247 -7.74 -8.46 -2.39
N GLU A 248 -8.42 -9.29 -3.13
CA GLU A 248 -8.48 -10.73 -2.90
C GLU A 248 -7.19 -11.37 -3.41
N ILE A 249 -6.44 -12.03 -2.52
CA ILE A 249 -5.17 -12.67 -2.84
C ILE A 249 -5.45 -14.01 -3.47
N ALA A 250 -4.99 -14.20 -4.71
CA ALA A 250 -5.20 -15.41 -5.49
C ALA A 250 -3.99 -16.37 -5.42
N SER A 251 -2.77 -15.83 -5.29
CA SER A 251 -1.54 -16.64 -5.23
C SER A 251 -0.53 -16.03 -4.26
N GLY A 252 0.40 -16.85 -3.78
CA GLY A 252 1.45 -16.39 -2.85
C GLY A 252 0.99 -16.24 -1.40
N VAL A 253 -0.20 -16.72 -1.04
CA VAL A 253 -0.78 -16.59 0.32
C VAL A 253 0.17 -17.12 1.39
N GLY A 254 0.86 -18.25 1.15
CA GLY A 254 1.79 -18.85 2.12
C GLY A 254 3.03 -18.00 2.44
N ALA A 255 3.35 -17.00 1.62
CA ALA A 255 4.45 -16.07 1.85
C ALA A 255 4.05 -14.86 2.69
N LEU A 256 2.74 -14.69 2.97
CA LEU A 256 2.18 -13.54 3.66
C LEU A 256 1.77 -13.89 5.09
N ARG A 257 1.76 -12.87 5.95
CA ARG A 257 1.27 -12.97 7.31
C ARG A 257 0.24 -11.90 7.58
N ILE A 258 -0.79 -12.24 8.36
CA ILE A 258 -1.81 -11.28 8.82
C ILE A 258 -1.13 -10.16 9.59
N GLY A 259 -1.48 -8.92 9.30
CA GLY A 259 -0.86 -7.70 9.84
C GLY A 259 0.42 -7.25 9.11
N GLN A 260 0.91 -8.04 8.14
CA GLN A 260 2.08 -7.65 7.37
C GLN A 260 1.77 -6.47 6.45
N THR A 261 2.64 -5.46 6.47
CA THR A 261 2.59 -4.37 5.49
C THR A 261 3.06 -4.88 4.13
N VAL A 262 2.33 -4.54 3.09
CA VAL A 262 2.61 -4.88 1.70
C VAL A 262 2.55 -3.64 0.83
N PHE A 263 3.41 -3.61 -0.19
CA PHE A 263 3.36 -2.65 -1.28
C PHE A 263 2.66 -3.30 -2.46
N ALA A 264 1.75 -2.59 -3.07
CA ALA A 264 0.95 -3.11 -4.16
C ALA A 264 1.13 -2.25 -5.41
N ARG A 265 1.18 -2.90 -6.57
CA ARG A 265 1.05 -2.29 -7.89
C ARG A 265 -0.24 -2.76 -8.52
N VAL A 266 -1.16 -1.83 -8.71
CA VAL A 266 -2.46 -2.07 -9.36
C VAL A 266 -2.34 -1.72 -10.84
N ALA A 267 -2.59 -2.67 -11.71
CA ALA A 267 -2.63 -2.47 -13.15
C ALA A 267 -4.00 -1.90 -13.53
N ILE A 268 -4.04 -0.62 -13.90
CA ILE A 268 -5.30 0.12 -14.15
C ILE A 268 -5.63 0.25 -15.64
N ALA A 269 -4.64 0.19 -16.51
CA ALA A 269 -4.82 0.22 -17.96
C ALA A 269 -3.67 -0.48 -18.67
N GLU A 270 -3.97 -1.12 -19.78
CA GLU A 270 -3.00 -1.77 -20.65
C GLU A 270 -3.06 -1.12 -22.04
N HIS A 271 -1.90 -0.80 -22.59
CA HIS A 271 -1.73 -0.17 -23.89
C HIS A 271 -0.80 -1.03 -24.74
N ASP A 272 -1.34 -1.79 -25.68
CA ASP A 272 -0.56 -2.72 -26.51
C ASP A 272 0.44 -2.03 -27.46
N ARG A 273 0.16 -0.78 -27.81
CA ARG A 273 0.96 0.01 -28.77
C ARG A 273 1.23 1.40 -28.21
N ALA A 274 1.89 1.47 -27.08
CA ALA A 274 2.30 2.72 -26.45
C ALA A 274 3.67 3.18 -26.99
N VAL A 275 3.83 4.48 -27.19
CA VAL A 275 5.12 5.12 -27.41
C VAL A 275 5.84 5.18 -26.08
N VAL A 276 6.83 4.32 -25.88
CA VAL A 276 7.56 4.25 -24.60
C VAL A 276 8.98 4.74 -24.79
N VAL A 277 9.41 5.62 -23.90
CA VAL A 277 10.78 6.16 -23.86
C VAL A 277 11.45 5.86 -22.52
N PRO A 278 12.77 5.62 -22.48
CA PRO A 278 13.52 5.48 -21.24
C PRO A 278 13.39 6.75 -20.38
N LEU A 279 13.36 6.59 -19.06
CA LEU A 279 13.25 7.75 -18.15
C LEU A 279 14.41 8.74 -18.30
N GLU A 280 15.58 8.26 -18.69
CA GLU A 280 16.80 9.05 -18.91
C GLU A 280 16.71 9.97 -20.13
N ALA A 281 15.79 9.69 -21.08
CA ALA A 281 15.52 10.53 -22.23
C ALA A 281 14.66 11.76 -21.89
N LEU A 282 13.99 11.76 -20.73
CA LEU A 282 13.09 12.81 -20.29
C LEU A 282 13.84 13.90 -19.53
N VAL A 283 13.82 15.09 -20.08
CA VAL A 283 14.41 16.28 -19.44
C VAL A 283 13.30 17.09 -18.78
N PRO A 284 13.32 17.27 -17.45
CA PRO A 284 12.31 18.08 -16.76
C PRO A 284 12.45 19.56 -17.14
N THR A 285 11.32 20.21 -17.34
CA THR A 285 11.20 21.66 -17.55
C THR A 285 10.30 22.25 -16.46
N GLY A 286 10.21 23.56 -16.35
CA GLY A 286 9.32 24.19 -15.35
C GLY A 286 7.84 23.85 -15.50
N GLU A 287 7.39 23.43 -16.70
CA GLU A 287 5.98 23.16 -17.02
C GLU A 287 5.73 21.70 -17.43
N GLY A 288 6.72 20.81 -17.37
CA GLY A 288 6.55 19.41 -17.79
C GLY A 288 7.84 18.75 -18.18
N PHE A 289 7.82 18.00 -19.28
CA PHE A 289 8.96 17.26 -19.78
C PHE A 289 9.19 17.54 -21.27
N LYS A 290 10.47 17.55 -21.66
CA LYS A 290 10.89 17.59 -23.06
C LYS A 290 11.79 16.40 -23.37
N VAL A 291 11.86 16.05 -24.64
CA VAL A 291 12.80 15.10 -25.22
C VAL A 291 13.54 15.76 -26.35
N PHE A 292 14.70 15.23 -26.71
CA PHE A 292 15.43 15.66 -27.90
C PHE A 292 15.25 14.65 -29.01
N VAL A 293 14.62 15.08 -30.11
CA VAL A 293 14.46 14.29 -31.34
C VAL A 293 15.59 14.62 -32.28
N VAL A 294 16.23 13.60 -32.81
CA VAL A 294 17.40 13.76 -33.70
C VAL A 294 16.98 13.54 -35.15
N ASP A 295 17.23 14.53 -35.98
CA ASP A 295 16.95 14.47 -37.41
C ASP A 295 17.97 13.62 -38.19
N GLU A 296 17.75 13.44 -39.50
CA GLU A 296 18.66 12.69 -40.38
C GLU A 296 20.06 13.35 -40.51
N LYS A 297 20.17 14.63 -40.13
CA LYS A 297 21.45 15.39 -40.16
C LYS A 297 22.21 15.31 -38.85
N GLY A 298 21.63 14.64 -37.82
CA GLY A 298 22.19 14.52 -36.49
C GLY A 298 21.99 15.77 -35.64
N ILE A 299 21.00 16.60 -35.94
CA ILE A 299 20.65 17.79 -35.16
C ILE A 299 19.55 17.42 -34.15
N ALA A 300 19.73 17.74 -32.89
CA ALA A 300 18.78 17.51 -31.83
C ALA A 300 17.81 18.69 -31.68
N GLU A 301 16.54 18.44 -31.86
CA GLU A 301 15.45 19.39 -31.67
C GLU A 301 14.71 19.08 -30.36
N SER A 302 14.58 20.07 -29.49
CA SER A 302 13.84 19.90 -28.23
C SER A 302 12.35 19.92 -28.51
N ARG A 303 11.63 18.90 -28.02
CA ARG A 303 10.19 18.79 -28.19
C ARG A 303 9.51 18.51 -26.86
N THR A 304 8.51 19.32 -26.51
CA THR A 304 7.69 19.11 -25.34
C THR A 304 6.84 17.85 -25.51
N VAL A 305 6.75 17.03 -24.47
CA VAL A 305 5.99 15.78 -24.48
C VAL A 305 5.04 15.72 -23.30
N THR A 306 3.90 15.06 -23.53
CA THR A 306 2.92 14.76 -22.48
C THR A 306 3.08 13.31 -22.05
N ILE A 307 3.30 13.10 -20.74
CA ILE A 307 3.44 11.77 -20.16
C ILE A 307 2.06 11.27 -19.73
N GLY A 308 1.62 10.10 -20.21
CA GLY A 308 0.41 9.40 -19.78
C GLY A 308 0.64 8.55 -18.52
N GLY A 309 1.80 7.91 -18.42
CA GLY A 309 2.15 7.07 -17.28
C GLY A 309 3.63 6.81 -17.20
N ARG A 310 4.12 6.41 -16.02
CA ARG A 310 5.54 6.10 -15.76
C ARG A 310 5.66 4.77 -15.03
N THR A 311 6.69 4.03 -15.38
CA THR A 311 7.12 2.80 -14.70
C THR A 311 8.61 2.87 -14.42
N ASP A 312 9.16 1.89 -13.72
CA ASP A 312 10.62 1.78 -13.49
C ASP A 312 11.42 1.62 -14.79
N ARG A 313 10.77 1.21 -15.88
CA ARG A 313 11.42 0.88 -17.17
C ARG A 313 11.32 2.01 -18.20
N GLY A 314 10.41 2.96 -18.02
CA GLY A 314 10.20 4.04 -18.96
C GLY A 314 8.89 4.80 -18.72
N ALA A 315 8.65 5.76 -19.59
CA ALA A 315 7.42 6.54 -19.59
C ALA A 315 6.67 6.38 -20.91
N TRP A 316 5.38 6.24 -20.80
CA TRP A 316 4.47 6.29 -21.93
C TRP A 316 4.16 7.73 -22.30
N ILE A 317 4.36 8.07 -23.58
CA ILE A 317 4.12 9.40 -24.12
C ILE A 317 2.80 9.38 -24.87
N THR A 318 1.89 10.26 -24.49
CA THR A 318 0.57 10.40 -25.12
C THR A 318 0.59 11.40 -26.28
N ASP A 319 1.44 12.42 -26.20
CA ASP A 319 1.57 13.44 -27.23
C ASP A 319 3.01 13.97 -27.32
N GLY A 320 3.40 14.45 -28.51
CA GLY A 320 4.69 15.05 -28.78
C GLY A 320 5.71 14.13 -29.46
N LEU A 321 5.48 12.80 -29.53
CA LEU A 321 6.38 11.83 -30.18
C LEU A 321 5.64 10.84 -31.07
N LYS A 322 6.31 10.39 -32.12
CA LYS A 322 5.84 9.33 -33.04
C LYS A 322 6.77 8.14 -33.04
N ALA A 323 6.21 6.95 -33.23
CA ALA A 323 7.00 5.75 -33.44
C ALA A 323 7.91 5.89 -34.65
N GLY A 324 9.17 5.44 -34.51
CA GLY A 324 10.19 5.52 -35.55
C GLY A 324 11.05 6.78 -35.50
N GLU A 325 10.71 7.80 -34.73
CA GLU A 325 11.57 8.96 -34.51
C GLU A 325 12.79 8.54 -33.66
N ASN A 326 13.96 9.12 -33.96
CA ASN A 326 15.16 8.91 -33.16
C ASN A 326 15.21 9.92 -32.00
N ILE A 327 15.43 9.45 -30.79
CA ILE A 327 15.54 10.31 -29.62
C ILE A 327 16.87 10.10 -28.89
N VAL A 328 17.32 11.14 -28.22
CA VAL A 328 18.46 11.05 -27.29
C VAL A 328 18.02 10.33 -26.04
N THR A 329 18.64 9.17 -25.74
CA THR A 329 18.34 8.35 -24.57
C THR A 329 19.29 8.61 -23.40
N GLN A 330 20.55 8.97 -23.69
CA GLN A 330 21.51 9.35 -22.65
C GLN A 330 22.27 10.60 -23.08
N GLY A 331 22.54 11.51 -22.15
CA GLY A 331 23.21 12.78 -22.42
C GLY A 331 22.27 13.94 -22.79
N ALA A 332 20.96 13.75 -22.64
CA ALA A 332 19.95 14.77 -22.92
C ALA A 332 19.97 15.94 -21.92
N TYR A 333 20.46 15.69 -20.70
CA TYR A 333 20.50 16.71 -19.65
C TYR A 333 21.59 17.74 -19.92
N GLY A 334 21.20 19.02 -20.06
CA GLY A 334 22.13 20.12 -20.41
C GLY A 334 22.37 20.29 -21.90
N MET A 335 21.67 19.56 -22.80
CA MET A 335 21.73 19.76 -24.23
C MET A 335 20.91 20.97 -24.65
N ASP A 336 21.49 21.80 -25.50
CA ASP A 336 20.81 22.94 -26.10
C ASP A 336 20.03 22.52 -27.34
N ASP A 337 18.99 23.28 -27.67
CA ASP A 337 18.23 23.10 -28.90
C ASP A 337 19.08 23.41 -30.12
N GLY A 338 19.02 22.52 -31.12
CA GLY A 338 19.87 22.63 -32.32
C GLY A 338 21.30 22.10 -32.16
N ALA A 339 21.61 21.44 -31.05
CA ALA A 339 22.94 20.82 -30.88
C ALA A 339 23.15 19.66 -31.84
N LYS A 340 24.38 19.53 -32.35
CA LYS A 340 24.76 18.38 -33.18
C LYS A 340 25.13 17.21 -32.31
N VAL A 341 24.49 16.07 -32.53
CA VAL A 341 24.73 14.85 -31.77
C VAL A 341 25.69 13.95 -32.53
N GLU A 342 26.82 13.61 -31.91
CA GLU A 342 27.69 12.54 -32.36
C GLU A 342 27.39 11.29 -31.54
N THR A 343 27.10 10.18 -32.24
CA THR A 343 26.89 8.88 -31.60
C THR A 343 28.20 8.40 -30.98
N GLY A 344 28.41 8.68 -29.71
CA GLY A 344 29.59 8.21 -28.96
C GLY A 344 29.43 6.73 -28.67
N GLY A 345 30.19 5.88 -29.33
CA GLY A 345 30.42 4.52 -28.88
C GLY A 345 30.96 4.57 -27.43
N GLY A 346 30.29 3.86 -26.51
CA GLY A 346 30.54 3.91 -25.08
C GLY A 346 32.00 3.86 -24.67
N ARG A 347 32.54 4.97 -24.24
CA ARG A 347 33.72 5.05 -23.40
C ARG A 347 33.24 5.48 -22.02
N GLY A 348 33.28 4.56 -21.07
CA GLY A 348 33.15 4.88 -19.67
C GLY A 348 34.11 5.99 -19.22
N PRO A 349 33.85 6.66 -18.10
CA PRO A 349 34.65 7.79 -17.63
C PRO A 349 36.13 7.36 -17.51
N LYS A 350 36.99 8.02 -18.25
CA LYS A 350 38.45 7.94 -18.05
C LYS A 350 38.72 8.51 -16.67
N THR A 351 39.06 7.66 -15.72
CA THR A 351 39.82 8.03 -14.54
C THR A 351 41.13 8.65 -15.00
N GLU A 352 41.31 9.94 -14.84
CA GLU A 352 42.61 10.60 -14.91
C GLU A 352 43.51 10.05 -13.81
N ASP A 353 44.42 9.17 -14.19
CA ASP A 353 45.58 8.80 -13.39
C ASP A 353 46.43 10.05 -13.16
N ARG A 354 46.25 10.69 -12.00
CA ARG A 354 47.26 11.59 -11.44
C ARG A 354 48.35 10.74 -10.81
N ASN A 355 49.31 10.34 -11.67
CA ASN A 355 50.59 9.79 -11.27
C ASN A 355 51.47 10.93 -10.77
N GLY A 356 51.51 11.16 -9.47
CA GLY A 356 52.42 12.04 -8.76
C GLY A 356 53.37 11.21 -7.93
N LYS A 357 54.56 11.07 -8.45
CA LYS A 357 55.78 10.58 -7.81
C LYS A 357 55.96 11.21 -6.43
N ALA A 358 56.15 10.42 -5.39
CA ALA A 358 56.94 10.79 -4.21
C ALA A 358 57.47 9.52 -3.52
N ASP A 359 58.70 9.33 -3.67
CA ASP A 359 59.81 8.79 -2.87
C ASP A 359 59.50 7.84 -1.68
N ALA A 360 60.23 6.75 -1.80
CA ALA A 360 60.51 5.76 -0.80
C ALA A 360 61.19 6.36 0.45
N LYS A 361 60.77 5.96 1.63
CA LYS A 361 61.67 5.77 2.77
C LYS A 361 61.23 4.59 3.60
N GLU A 362 62.09 3.61 3.57
CA GLU A 362 62.15 2.47 4.46
C GLU A 362 62.28 2.91 5.91
N GLU A 363 61.53 2.31 6.84
CA GLU A 363 61.97 2.09 8.19
C GLU A 363 61.34 0.81 8.76
N LYS A 364 62.21 -0.22 8.89
CA LYS A 364 62.01 -1.43 9.68
C LYS A 364 62.01 -1.08 11.15
N LYS A 365 61.13 -1.71 11.95
CA LYS A 365 61.42 -2.31 13.29
C LYS A 365 60.14 -3.05 13.74
N ASP A 366 60.24 -4.32 13.75
CA ASP A 366 60.49 -5.29 14.84
C ASP A 366 59.39 -5.42 15.89
N GLU A 367 58.88 -6.66 15.90
CA GLU A 367 58.73 -7.57 17.05
C GLU A 367 57.73 -7.15 18.17
N LYS A 368 56.86 -7.94 18.70
CA LYS A 368 56.68 -9.36 19.02
C LYS A 368 55.32 -9.54 19.73
N PRO A 369 54.75 -10.74 19.83
CA PRO A 369 53.41 -10.97 20.35
C PRO A 369 53.41 -11.39 21.85
N ALA A 370 52.31 -11.10 22.54
CA ALA A 370 52.01 -11.77 23.82
C ALA A 370 50.48 -11.81 23.94
N ALA A 371 49.86 -12.93 23.89
CA ALA A 371 49.60 -13.96 24.91
C ALA A 371 48.48 -13.59 25.89
N ALA A 372 47.37 -14.28 25.68
CA ALA A 372 46.50 -15.01 26.63
C ALA A 372 46.30 -14.51 28.09
N SER A 373 45.02 -14.40 28.47
CA SER A 373 44.48 -14.84 29.77
C SER A 373 42.94 -14.69 29.72
N LYS A 374 42.14 -15.74 29.64
CA LYS A 374 41.54 -16.59 30.68
C LYS A 374 40.83 -15.84 31.81
N LYS A 375 39.46 -15.91 31.72
CA LYS A 375 38.39 -16.30 32.67
C LYS A 375 38.53 -15.82 34.13
N PRO A 376 37.44 -15.79 34.86
CA PRO A 376 36.26 -16.68 34.85
C PRO A 376 34.96 -16.02 34.34
#